data_cea67e0c7bb8bc354c709907171345b6
#
_entry.id   cea67e0c7bb8bc354c709907171345b6
#
_cell.length_a   1.000
_cell.length_b   1.000
_cell.length_c   1.000
_cell.angle_alpha   90.00
_cell.angle_beta   90.00
_cell.angle_gamma   90.00
#
_symmetry.space_group_name_H-M   'P 1'
#
loop_
_entity.id
_entity.type
_entity.pdbx_description
1 polymer ?
#
loop_
_entity_poly.entity_id
_entity_poly.type
_entity_poly.pdbx_seq_one_letter_code
_entity_poly.pdbx_strand_id
1 'polypeptide(L)'
;MKLVKAYNSVSLVLRIVIGMVIGAALALLIPNAAVTAPGIGILGTLFVGALKAIAPLLVFVLIISALAQSKEKLGKQFGTVIVLYLVSTFLAAVIAVIASYLFPVTITLTEAVSDSAPESFAAIFTGLLNNIVSNPIGSIVSANYLGVLFWAIVLGFAFKGASDTT
;
A
#
# COMPACT_ATOMS: atom_id res chain seq x y z
N MET A 1 -29.78 20.78 -2.83
CA MET A 1 -29.87 19.85 -1.68
C MET A 1 -30.32 18.42 -2.04
N LYS A 2 -31.18 18.16 -3.06
CA LYS A 2 -31.59 16.80 -3.45
C LYS A 2 -30.45 15.93 -4.01
N LEU A 3 -29.52 16.51 -4.78
CA LEU A 3 -28.36 15.80 -5.36
C LEU A 3 -27.36 15.30 -4.29
N VAL A 4 -27.12 16.11 -3.25
CA VAL A 4 -26.23 15.71 -2.13
C VAL A 4 -26.85 14.57 -1.30
N LYS A 5 -28.17 14.57 -1.11
CA LYS A 5 -28.87 13.47 -0.44
C LYS A 5 -28.85 12.18 -1.27
N ALA A 6 -29.07 12.26 -2.58
CA ALA A 6 -28.95 11.13 -3.49
C ALA A 6 -27.53 10.59 -3.54
N TYR A 7 -26.51 11.47 -3.56
CA TYR A 7 -25.11 11.08 -3.49
C TYR A 7 -24.77 10.37 -2.17
N ASN A 8 -25.28 10.84 -1.03
CA ASN A 8 -25.03 10.22 0.27
C ASN A 8 -25.78 8.91 0.52
N SER A 9 -26.80 8.60 -0.26
CA SER A 9 -27.54 7.32 -0.19
C SER A 9 -26.79 6.16 -0.86
N VAL A 10 -25.80 6.45 -1.69
CA VAL A 10 -24.99 5.45 -2.40
C VAL A 10 -23.84 4.99 -1.52
N SER A 11 -23.58 3.68 -1.44
CA SER A 11 -22.47 3.14 -0.67
C SER A 11 -21.10 3.70 -1.15
N LEU A 12 -20.16 3.87 -0.23
CA LEU A 12 -18.82 4.39 -0.55
C LEU A 12 -18.15 3.60 -1.68
N VAL A 13 -18.25 2.27 -1.62
CA VAL A 13 -17.67 1.37 -2.62
C VAL A 13 -18.24 1.63 -4.02
N LEU A 14 -19.57 1.80 -4.11
CA LEU A 14 -20.22 2.06 -5.40
C LEU A 14 -19.78 3.42 -5.98
N ARG A 15 -19.58 4.45 -5.15
CA ARG A 15 -19.05 5.75 -5.60
C ARG A 15 -17.64 5.63 -6.17
N ILE A 16 -16.78 4.83 -5.51
CA ILE A 16 -15.42 4.59 -6.00
C ILE A 16 -15.46 3.87 -7.35
N VAL A 17 -16.29 2.83 -7.49
CA VAL A 17 -16.44 2.09 -8.75
C VAL A 17 -16.96 3.00 -9.88
N ILE A 18 -17.98 3.81 -9.61
CA ILE A 18 -18.49 4.78 -10.58
C ILE A 18 -17.40 5.76 -11.00
N GLY A 19 -16.67 6.32 -10.04
CA GLY A 19 -15.55 7.24 -10.32
C GLY A 19 -14.46 6.60 -11.18
N MET A 20 -14.13 5.34 -10.89
CA MET A 20 -13.14 4.57 -11.65
C MET A 20 -13.61 4.30 -13.10
N VAL A 21 -14.88 3.92 -13.29
CA VAL A 21 -15.47 3.71 -14.62
C VAL A 21 -15.48 5.01 -15.42
N ILE A 22 -15.90 6.13 -14.81
CA ILE A 22 -15.89 7.44 -15.46
C ILE A 22 -14.45 7.84 -15.83
N GLY A 23 -13.48 7.67 -14.92
CA GLY A 23 -12.08 7.95 -15.18
C GLY A 23 -11.51 7.12 -16.34
N ALA A 24 -11.81 5.83 -16.37
CA ALA A 24 -11.41 4.94 -17.46
C ALA A 24 -12.06 5.34 -18.80
N ALA A 25 -13.34 5.66 -18.80
CA ALA A 25 -14.04 6.13 -20.00
C ALA A 25 -13.43 7.43 -20.54
N LEU A 26 -13.14 8.40 -19.67
CA LEU A 26 -12.48 9.66 -20.07
C LEU A 26 -11.07 9.41 -20.62
N ALA A 27 -10.30 8.50 -20.04
CA ALA A 27 -8.98 8.15 -20.52
C ALA A 27 -8.99 7.51 -21.92
N LEU A 28 -10.03 6.71 -22.21
CA LEU A 28 -10.20 6.07 -23.52
C LEU A 28 -10.72 7.04 -24.58
N LEU A 29 -11.63 7.96 -24.19
CA LEU A 29 -12.25 8.90 -25.12
C LEU A 29 -11.33 10.09 -25.47
N ILE A 30 -10.44 10.46 -24.57
CA ILE A 30 -9.49 11.57 -24.75
C ILE A 30 -8.06 11.03 -24.59
N PRO A 31 -7.50 10.43 -25.66
CA PRO A 31 -6.11 9.97 -25.66
C PRO A 31 -5.20 11.15 -25.33
N ASN A 32 -4.29 10.96 -24.38
CA ASN A 32 -3.40 12.01 -23.87
C ASN A 32 -4.07 13.15 -23.07
N ALA A 33 -5.22 12.89 -22.43
CA ALA A 33 -5.92 13.88 -21.60
C ALA A 33 -5.02 14.54 -20.52
N ALA A 34 -4.03 13.82 -20.01
CA ALA A 34 -3.05 14.37 -19.07
C ALA A 34 -2.14 15.45 -19.72
N VAL A 35 -1.92 15.36 -21.03
CA VAL A 35 -1.08 16.30 -21.81
C VAL A 35 -1.92 17.45 -22.38
N THR A 36 -3.12 17.13 -22.87
CA THR A 36 -4.03 18.12 -23.49
C THR A 36 -4.85 18.91 -22.50
N ALA A 37 -5.09 18.34 -21.31
CA ALA A 37 -5.78 18.99 -20.21
C ALA A 37 -4.90 18.92 -18.93
N PRO A 38 -3.90 19.78 -18.79
CA PRO A 38 -2.93 19.74 -17.68
C PRO A 38 -3.58 19.76 -16.29
N GLY A 39 -4.78 20.35 -16.16
CA GLY A 39 -5.55 20.34 -14.92
C GLY A 39 -5.95 18.94 -14.44
N ILE A 40 -6.28 18.01 -15.34
CA ILE A 40 -6.66 16.62 -14.98
C ILE A 40 -5.43 15.86 -14.50
N GLY A 41 -4.30 16.01 -15.17
CA GLY A 41 -3.02 15.41 -14.76
C GLY A 41 -2.57 15.90 -13.37
N ILE A 42 -2.68 17.20 -13.11
CA ILE A 42 -2.33 17.79 -11.80
C ILE A 42 -3.22 17.23 -10.70
N LEU A 43 -4.54 17.12 -10.91
CA LEU A 43 -5.45 16.53 -9.92
C LEU A 43 -5.09 15.09 -9.60
N GLY A 44 -4.77 14.27 -10.60
CA GLY A 44 -4.30 12.90 -10.42
C GLY A 44 -3.00 12.83 -9.61
N THR A 45 -2.03 13.65 -9.96
CA THR A 45 -0.73 13.71 -9.27
C THR A 45 -0.89 14.17 -7.82
N LEU A 46 -1.71 15.19 -7.56
CA LEU A 46 -2.01 15.67 -6.20
C LEU A 46 -2.72 14.60 -5.37
N PHE A 47 -3.70 13.91 -5.96
CA PHE A 47 -4.42 12.84 -5.27
C PHE A 47 -3.48 11.68 -4.87
N VAL A 48 -2.70 11.18 -5.82
CA VAL A 48 -1.74 10.10 -5.56
C VAL A 48 -0.64 10.57 -4.60
N GLY A 49 -0.17 11.81 -4.73
CA GLY A 49 0.80 12.41 -3.83
C GLY A 49 0.28 12.51 -2.39
N ALA A 50 -0.95 12.96 -2.21
CA ALA A 50 -1.60 13.02 -0.90
C ALA A 50 -1.75 11.62 -0.26
N LEU A 51 -2.16 10.62 -1.04
CA LEU A 51 -2.25 9.24 -0.56
C LEU A 51 -0.88 8.70 -0.13
N LYS A 52 0.16 8.91 -0.95
CA LYS A 52 1.53 8.49 -0.63
C LYS A 52 2.09 9.18 0.61
N ALA A 53 1.73 10.44 0.85
CA ALA A 53 2.17 11.19 2.02
C ALA A 53 1.51 10.69 3.32
N ILE A 54 0.22 10.34 3.26
CA ILE A 54 -0.56 9.97 4.45
C ILE A 54 -0.45 8.47 4.77
N ALA A 55 -0.32 7.60 3.77
CA ALA A 55 -0.37 6.16 3.94
C ALA A 55 0.65 5.60 4.95
N PRO A 56 1.96 5.97 4.93
CA PRO A 56 2.92 5.45 5.90
C PRO A 56 2.58 5.84 7.34
N LEU A 57 2.13 7.08 7.54
CA LEU A 57 1.73 7.60 8.84
C LEU A 57 0.49 6.88 9.37
N LEU A 58 -0.53 6.68 8.51
CA LEU A 58 -1.72 5.92 8.88
C LEU A 58 -1.38 4.48 9.27
N VAL A 59 -0.57 3.79 8.48
CA VAL A 59 -0.13 2.42 8.79
C VAL A 59 0.58 2.38 10.13
N PHE A 60 1.51 3.31 10.37
CA PHE A 60 2.24 3.42 11.63
C PHE A 60 1.31 3.56 12.84
N VAL A 61 0.41 4.54 12.82
CA VAL A 61 -0.51 4.83 13.92
C VAL A 61 -1.51 3.69 14.13
N LEU A 62 -2.06 3.13 13.04
CA LEU A 62 -3.04 2.05 13.14
C LEU A 62 -2.44 0.78 13.74
N ILE A 63 -1.20 0.43 13.39
CA ILE A 63 -0.53 -0.76 13.93
C ILE A 63 -0.20 -0.55 15.41
N ILE A 64 0.35 0.61 15.78
CA ILE A 64 0.60 0.94 17.19
C ILE A 64 -0.71 0.83 18.00
N SER A 65 -1.77 1.46 17.52
CA SER A 65 -3.06 1.46 18.17
C SER A 65 -3.64 0.04 18.32
N ALA A 66 -3.57 -0.74 17.26
CA ALA A 66 -4.07 -2.12 17.26
C ALA A 66 -3.31 -3.02 18.25
N LEU A 67 -1.99 -2.87 18.33
CA LEU A 67 -1.16 -3.65 19.25
C LEU A 67 -1.31 -3.19 20.71
N ALA A 68 -1.32 -1.88 20.94
CA ALA A 68 -1.50 -1.31 22.29
C ALA A 68 -2.86 -1.67 22.92
N GLN A 69 -3.91 -1.75 22.11
CA GLN A 69 -5.27 -2.10 22.57
C GLN A 69 -5.58 -3.60 22.56
N SER A 70 -4.65 -4.42 22.06
CA SER A 70 -4.86 -5.87 21.99
C SER A 70 -4.92 -6.49 23.40
N LYS A 71 -6.11 -6.93 23.81
CA LYS A 71 -6.35 -7.63 25.08
C LYS A 71 -6.04 -9.13 25.02
N GLU A 72 -5.92 -9.69 23.83
CA GLU A 72 -5.70 -11.14 23.64
C GLU A 72 -4.23 -11.47 23.49
N LYS A 73 -3.84 -12.63 24.00
CA LYS A 73 -2.53 -13.24 23.68
C LYS A 73 -2.53 -13.57 22.19
N LEU A 74 -1.60 -12.99 21.46
CA LEU A 74 -1.35 -13.14 20.03
C LEU A 74 -1.01 -14.61 19.59
N GLY A 75 -1.72 -15.62 20.15
CA GLY A 75 -1.34 -17.01 19.95
C GLY A 75 -1.86 -17.65 18.65
N LYS A 76 -3.05 -18.24 18.71
CA LYS A 76 -3.59 -19.08 17.62
C LYS A 76 -4.06 -18.28 16.39
N GLN A 77 -4.65 -17.10 16.61
CA GLN A 77 -5.18 -16.27 15.52
C GLN A 77 -4.06 -15.70 14.64
N PHE A 78 -2.90 -15.40 15.23
CA PHE A 78 -1.74 -14.89 14.50
C PHE A 78 -1.19 -15.92 13.49
N GLY A 79 -1.10 -17.19 13.89
CA GLY A 79 -0.70 -18.25 12.97
C GLY A 79 -1.66 -18.41 11.78
N THR A 80 -2.97 -18.32 12.03
CA THR A 80 -3.98 -18.39 10.96
C THR A 80 -3.85 -17.21 9.98
N VAL A 81 -3.63 -16.00 10.49
CA VAL A 81 -3.43 -14.81 9.65
C VAL A 81 -2.18 -14.95 8.77
N ILE A 82 -1.06 -15.45 9.33
CA ILE A 82 0.17 -15.69 8.55
C ILE A 82 -0.09 -16.71 7.43
N VAL A 83 -0.73 -17.83 7.74
CA VAL A 83 -1.03 -18.86 6.73
C VAL A 83 -1.94 -18.31 5.63
N LEU A 84 -3.01 -17.59 5.99
CA LEU A 84 -3.90 -16.96 5.02
C LEU A 84 -3.17 -15.93 4.15
N TYR A 85 -2.27 -15.15 4.75
CA TYR A 85 -1.45 -14.19 4.03
C TYR A 85 -0.53 -14.87 3.00
N LEU A 86 0.18 -15.93 3.41
CA LEU A 86 1.05 -16.68 2.51
C LEU A 86 0.25 -17.35 1.37
N VAL A 87 -0.88 -17.96 1.69
CA VAL A 87 -1.76 -18.58 0.69
C VAL A 87 -2.29 -17.53 -0.29
N SER A 88 -2.78 -16.40 0.20
CA SER A 88 -3.31 -15.32 -0.68
C SER A 88 -2.22 -14.72 -1.57
N THR A 89 -1.02 -14.52 -1.04
CA THR A 89 0.13 -14.02 -1.80
C THR A 89 0.55 -15.02 -2.88
N PHE A 90 0.60 -16.31 -2.55
CA PHE A 90 0.90 -17.37 -3.52
C PHE A 90 -0.15 -17.42 -4.64
N LEU A 91 -1.44 -17.39 -4.28
CA LEU A 91 -2.53 -17.38 -5.27
C LEU A 91 -2.46 -16.13 -6.16
N ALA A 92 -2.19 -14.96 -5.59
CA ALA A 92 -2.01 -13.74 -6.36
C ALA A 92 -0.85 -13.85 -7.36
N ALA A 93 0.28 -14.42 -6.94
CA ALA A 93 1.42 -14.66 -7.82
C ALA A 93 1.08 -15.62 -8.97
N VAL A 94 0.38 -16.72 -8.68
CA VAL A 94 -0.08 -17.68 -9.71
C VAL A 94 -1.01 -16.98 -10.71
N ILE A 95 -1.99 -16.22 -10.22
CA ILE A 95 -2.92 -15.47 -11.09
C ILE A 95 -2.18 -14.46 -11.95
N ALA A 96 -1.20 -13.73 -11.39
CA ALA A 96 -0.39 -12.77 -12.12
C ALA A 96 0.41 -13.43 -13.26
N VAL A 97 1.01 -14.60 -13.01
CA VAL A 97 1.72 -15.39 -14.02
C VAL A 97 0.76 -15.84 -15.12
N ILE A 98 -0.39 -16.41 -14.77
CA ILE A 98 -1.40 -16.84 -15.74
C ILE A 98 -1.87 -15.64 -16.58
N ALA A 99 -2.18 -14.51 -15.95
CA ALA A 99 -2.61 -13.30 -16.65
C ALA A 99 -1.52 -12.79 -17.61
N SER A 100 -0.25 -12.83 -17.23
CA SER A 100 0.87 -12.45 -18.07
C SER A 100 1.01 -13.34 -19.32
N TYR A 101 0.71 -14.64 -19.20
CA TYR A 101 0.68 -15.54 -20.36
C TYR A 101 -0.52 -15.32 -21.27
N LEU A 102 -1.68 -15.00 -20.69
CA LEU A 102 -2.92 -14.76 -21.46
C LEU A 102 -2.90 -13.40 -22.17
N PHE A 103 -2.25 -12.40 -21.57
CA PHE A 103 -2.17 -11.03 -22.07
C PHE A 103 -0.70 -10.59 -22.16
N PRO A 104 0.09 -11.13 -23.11
CA PRO A 104 1.48 -10.75 -23.24
C PRO A 104 1.59 -9.28 -23.66
N VAL A 105 2.17 -8.45 -22.79
CA VAL A 105 2.47 -7.05 -23.06
C VAL A 105 3.98 -6.91 -23.23
N THR A 106 4.43 -6.49 -24.41
CA THR A 106 5.83 -6.15 -24.66
C THR A 106 6.10 -4.75 -24.11
N ILE A 107 6.85 -4.67 -23.02
CA ILE A 107 7.33 -3.41 -22.47
C ILE A 107 8.69 -3.12 -23.09
N THR A 108 8.77 -2.09 -23.92
CA THR A 108 10.07 -1.57 -24.39
C THR A 108 10.63 -0.68 -23.28
N LEU A 109 11.65 -1.17 -22.59
CA LEU A 109 12.40 -0.37 -21.60
C LEU A 109 13.22 0.65 -22.39
N THR A 110 12.81 1.91 -22.35
CA THR A 110 13.46 3.02 -23.06
C THR A 110 14.74 3.49 -22.35
N GLU A 111 14.88 3.17 -21.07
CA GLU A 111 16.11 3.40 -20.31
C GLU A 111 16.41 2.16 -19.46
N ALA A 112 17.65 1.70 -19.55
CA ALA A 112 18.14 0.71 -18.61
C ALA A 112 18.17 1.38 -17.22
N VAL A 113 17.23 1.02 -16.36
CA VAL A 113 17.30 1.37 -14.95
C VAL A 113 18.56 0.71 -14.43
N SER A 114 19.57 1.52 -14.11
CA SER A 114 20.87 1.07 -13.60
C SER A 114 20.84 0.52 -12.18
N ASP A 115 19.64 0.22 -11.66
CA ASP A 115 19.50 -0.62 -10.50
C ASP A 115 19.84 -2.06 -10.91
N SER A 116 21.11 -2.40 -10.77
CA SER A 116 21.61 -3.76 -10.96
C SER A 116 20.73 -4.72 -10.15
N ALA A 117 20.21 -5.74 -10.84
CA ALA A 117 19.52 -6.82 -10.17
C ALA A 117 20.41 -7.32 -9.02
N PRO A 118 19.85 -7.60 -7.82
CA PRO A 118 20.67 -8.01 -6.68
C PRO A 118 21.50 -9.24 -7.06
N GLU A 119 22.81 -9.14 -6.92
CA GLU A 119 23.77 -10.14 -7.39
C GLU A 119 23.66 -11.48 -6.67
N SER A 120 23.00 -11.52 -5.49
CA SER A 120 22.83 -12.73 -4.72
C SER A 120 21.63 -12.66 -3.78
N PHE A 121 21.12 -13.82 -3.37
CA PHE A 121 20.11 -13.93 -2.32
C PHE A 121 20.57 -13.28 -1.00
N ALA A 122 21.84 -13.35 -0.67
CA ALA A 122 22.43 -12.71 0.51
C ALA A 122 22.34 -11.17 0.43
N ALA A 123 22.53 -10.58 -0.75
CA ALA A 123 22.39 -9.14 -0.94
C ALA A 123 20.94 -8.68 -0.74
N ILE A 124 19.96 -9.46 -1.25
CA ILE A 124 18.53 -9.20 -1.02
C ILE A 124 18.21 -9.25 0.47
N PHE A 125 18.67 -10.28 1.17
CA PHE A 125 18.40 -10.46 2.59
C PHE A 125 19.04 -9.36 3.45
N THR A 126 20.26 -8.97 3.14
CA THR A 126 20.94 -7.84 3.81
C THR A 126 20.21 -6.52 3.56
N GLY A 127 19.75 -6.29 2.34
CA GLY A 127 18.93 -5.11 2.01
C GLY A 127 17.62 -5.06 2.80
N LEU A 128 16.94 -6.21 2.94
CA LEU A 128 15.71 -6.30 3.76
C LEU A 128 15.99 -6.00 5.24
N LEU A 129 17.07 -6.56 5.81
CA LEU A 129 17.45 -6.30 7.20
C LEU A 129 17.77 -4.81 7.43
N ASN A 130 18.52 -4.18 6.53
CA ASN A 130 18.82 -2.76 6.61
C ASN A 130 17.56 -1.89 6.52
N ASN A 131 16.60 -2.28 5.70
CA ASN A 131 15.31 -1.59 5.61
C ASN A 131 14.46 -1.72 6.88
N ILE A 132 14.53 -2.87 7.56
CA ILE A 132 13.83 -3.10 8.84
C ILE A 132 14.38 -2.20 9.95
N VAL A 133 15.70 -2.11 10.07
CA VAL A 133 16.37 -1.38 11.16
C VAL A 133 16.62 0.10 10.83
N SER A 134 16.01 0.60 9.77
CA SER A 134 16.16 2.01 9.36
C SER A 134 15.54 2.98 10.38
N ASN A 135 15.96 4.25 10.33
CA ASN A 135 15.45 5.29 11.21
C ASN A 135 13.91 5.41 11.13
N PRO A 136 13.16 5.44 12.26
CA PRO A 136 11.72 5.45 12.27
C PRO A 136 11.10 6.64 11.51
N ILE A 137 11.64 7.84 11.70
CA ILE A 137 11.14 9.05 11.01
C ILE A 137 11.50 8.97 9.51
N GLY A 138 12.73 8.57 9.21
CA GLY A 138 13.16 8.35 7.83
C GLY A 138 12.30 7.32 7.11
N SER A 139 11.92 6.23 7.78
CA SER A 139 11.03 5.20 7.23
C SER A 139 9.65 5.74 6.85
N ILE A 140 9.08 6.61 7.69
CA ILE A 140 7.78 7.25 7.41
C ILE A 140 7.90 8.18 6.21
N VAL A 141 8.94 9.02 6.18
CA VAL A 141 9.14 10.03 5.12
C VAL A 141 9.44 9.38 3.76
N SER A 142 10.25 8.33 3.76
CA SER A 142 10.61 7.59 2.53
C SER A 142 9.61 6.50 2.13
N ALA A 143 8.50 6.35 2.90
CA ALA A 143 7.52 5.27 2.72
C ALA A 143 8.15 3.87 2.75
N ASN A 144 9.20 3.66 3.56
CA ASN A 144 9.77 2.35 3.82
C ASN A 144 8.86 1.57 4.77
N TYR A 145 7.89 0.85 4.22
CA TYR A 145 6.87 0.13 5.01
C TYR A 145 7.44 -0.96 5.91
N LEU A 146 8.59 -1.56 5.59
CA LEU A 146 9.24 -2.53 6.47
C LEU A 146 9.75 -1.87 7.76
N GLY A 147 10.43 -0.73 7.65
CA GLY A 147 10.87 0.05 8.81
C GLY A 147 9.68 0.62 9.59
N VAL A 148 8.65 1.13 8.89
CA VAL A 148 7.41 1.60 9.53
C VAL A 148 6.75 0.50 10.36
N LEU A 149 6.61 -0.71 9.79
CA LEU A 149 6.03 -1.86 10.46
C LEU A 149 6.84 -2.28 11.68
N PHE A 150 8.17 -2.40 11.56
CA PHE A 150 9.05 -2.77 12.64
C PHE A 150 8.92 -1.81 13.84
N TRP A 151 9.05 -0.51 13.60
CA TRP A 151 8.96 0.48 14.66
C TRP A 151 7.55 0.60 15.24
N ALA A 152 6.50 0.41 14.43
CA ALA A 152 5.13 0.37 14.92
C ALA A 152 4.88 -0.82 15.84
N ILE A 153 5.47 -1.98 15.56
CA ILE A 153 5.41 -3.16 16.43
C ILE A 153 6.15 -2.89 17.75
N VAL A 154 7.38 -2.38 17.70
CA VAL A 154 8.18 -2.07 18.90
C VAL A 154 7.43 -1.09 19.82
N LEU A 155 6.95 0.02 19.27
CA LEU A 155 6.22 1.02 20.05
C LEU A 155 4.86 0.51 20.51
N GLY A 156 4.15 -0.27 19.70
CA GLY A 156 2.87 -0.86 20.06
C GLY A 156 2.99 -1.79 21.28
N PHE A 157 4.02 -2.61 21.33
CA PHE A 157 4.31 -3.45 22.50
C PHE A 157 4.77 -2.63 23.71
N ALA A 158 5.57 -1.59 23.51
CA ALA A 158 6.00 -0.71 24.61
C ALA A 158 4.79 -0.01 25.26
N PHE A 159 3.86 0.51 24.47
CA PHE A 159 2.64 1.15 24.99
C PHE A 159 1.70 0.14 25.67
N LYS A 160 1.62 -1.09 25.16
CA LYS A 160 0.86 -2.15 25.83
C LYS A 160 1.42 -2.44 27.22
N GLY A 161 2.74 -2.61 27.33
CA GLY A 161 3.39 -2.84 28.64
C GLY A 161 3.21 -1.68 29.61
N ALA A 162 3.18 -0.44 29.13
CA ALA A 162 2.94 0.73 29.97
C ALA A 162 1.47 0.80 30.47
N SER A 163 0.51 0.36 29.67
CA SER A 163 -0.92 0.32 30.05
C SER A 163 -1.24 -0.74 31.10
N ASP A 164 -0.51 -1.85 31.12
CA ASP A 164 -0.72 -2.95 32.06
C ASP A 164 -0.15 -2.65 33.48
N THR A 165 0.65 -1.57 33.60
CA THR A 165 1.27 -1.13 34.87
C THR A 165 0.52 0.01 35.60
N THR A 166 -0.56 0.54 34.99
CA THR A 166 -1.40 1.61 35.57
C THR A 166 -2.77 1.07 35.97
#